data_ffe823a061d5df62a2db3b0e4bca8eb7
#
_entry.id   ffe823a061d5df62a2db3b0e4bca8eb7
#
_cell.length_a   1.000
_cell.length_b   1.000
_cell.length_c   1.000
_cell.angle_alpha   90.00
_cell.angle_beta   90.00
_cell.angle_gamma   90.00
#
_symmetry.space_group_name_H-M   'P 1'
#
loop_
_entity.id
_entity.type
_entity.pdbx_description
1 polymer ?
#
loop_
_entity_poly.entity_id
_entity_poly.type
_entity_poly.pdbx_seq_one_letter_code
_entity_poly.pdbx_strand_id
1 'polypeptide(L)'
;MKKINDLKKLVSDEQFIVLQHKLLLHRRHASIEFKILSLEKDQAVIRVSQDQSFAGNYADSKRLREIVHETFDDLLTPRKITARAVPFIPCEADIINRLYIQQLMNEYELKSRDLESDLGIHKTRISEWLSGKRELTKPVRNMFYWY
;
A
#
# COMPACT_ATOMS: atom_id res chain seq x y z
N MET A 1 -0.21 10.53 17.52
CA MET A 1 0.55 9.40 16.95
C MET A 1 2.03 9.71 17.07
N LYS A 2 2.78 8.89 17.78
CA LYS A 2 4.23 9.08 17.92
C LYS A 2 4.92 8.68 16.61
N LYS A 3 5.80 9.53 16.12
CA LYS A 3 6.57 9.28 14.90
C LYS A 3 7.80 8.43 15.23
N ILE A 4 8.34 7.71 14.24
CA ILE A 4 9.59 6.95 14.39
C ILE A 4 10.73 7.82 14.93
N ASN A 5 10.73 9.10 14.61
CA ASN A 5 11.69 10.07 15.14
C ASN A 5 11.67 10.18 16.67
N ASP A 6 10.57 9.84 17.34
CA ASP A 6 10.51 9.84 18.80
C ASP A 6 11.38 8.74 19.42
N LEU A 7 11.72 7.70 18.66
CA LEU A 7 12.67 6.67 19.07
C LEU A 7 14.09 7.19 19.22
N LYS A 8 14.45 8.28 18.54
CA LYS A 8 15.78 8.88 18.67
C LYS A 8 16.14 9.26 20.11
N LYS A 9 15.14 9.51 20.94
CA LYS A 9 15.33 9.81 22.35
C LYS A 9 15.59 8.59 23.23
N LEU A 10 15.33 7.39 22.72
CA LEU A 10 15.36 6.13 23.47
C LEU A 10 16.51 5.22 23.06
N VAL A 11 17.13 5.48 21.91
CA VAL A 11 18.21 4.68 21.35
C VAL A 11 19.42 5.56 21.06
N SER A 12 20.60 4.96 20.91
CA SER A 12 21.80 5.71 20.51
C SER A 12 21.68 6.23 19.07
N ASP A 13 22.44 7.25 18.72
CA ASP A 13 22.46 7.79 17.37
C ASP A 13 22.86 6.71 16.32
N GLU A 14 23.81 5.84 16.66
CA GLU A 14 24.21 4.73 15.81
C GLU A 14 23.08 3.72 15.59
N GLN A 15 22.39 3.34 16.66
CA GLN A 15 21.24 2.44 16.58
C GLN A 15 20.11 3.06 15.75
N PHE A 16 19.90 4.36 15.88
CA PHE A 16 18.88 5.07 15.11
C PHE A 16 19.20 5.12 13.61
N ILE A 17 20.46 5.34 13.26
CA ILE A 17 20.93 5.30 11.86
C ILE A 17 20.70 3.91 11.25
N VAL A 18 21.09 2.85 11.98
CA VAL A 18 20.88 1.46 11.54
C VAL A 18 19.39 1.17 11.34
N LEU A 19 18.55 1.63 12.27
CA LEU A 19 17.10 1.49 12.16
C LEU A 19 16.57 2.18 10.90
N GLN A 20 16.93 3.44 10.68
CA GLN A 20 16.48 4.19 9.50
C GLN A 20 16.88 3.48 8.20
N HIS A 21 18.08 2.91 8.15
CA HIS A 21 18.54 2.15 6.99
C HIS A 21 17.68 0.88 6.77
N LYS A 22 17.40 0.12 7.83
CA LYS A 22 16.51 -1.07 7.75
C LYS A 22 15.11 -0.68 7.25
N LEU A 23 14.53 0.40 7.78
CA LEU A 23 13.20 0.87 7.36
C LEU A 23 13.19 1.28 5.89
N LEU A 24 14.24 1.93 5.42
CA LEU A 24 14.39 2.33 4.02
C LEU A 24 14.49 1.11 3.10
N LEU A 25 15.23 0.08 3.49
CA LEU A 25 15.33 -1.17 2.73
C LEU A 25 13.99 -1.88 2.61
N HIS A 26 13.24 -2.00 3.70
CA HIS A 26 11.89 -2.60 3.66
C HIS A 26 10.94 -1.82 2.75
N ARG A 27 11.00 -0.50 2.79
CA ARG A 27 10.19 0.36 1.92
C ARG A 27 10.56 0.18 0.44
N ARG A 28 11.85 0.17 0.12
CA ARG A 28 12.32 0.05 -1.27
C ARG A 28 12.08 -1.32 -1.88
N HIS A 29 12.33 -2.39 -1.13
CA HIS A 29 12.29 -3.75 -1.66
C HIS A 29 10.91 -4.40 -1.59
N ALA A 30 10.09 -4.01 -0.63
CA ALA A 30 8.82 -4.69 -0.38
C ALA A 30 7.64 -3.74 -0.14
N SER A 31 7.83 -2.43 -0.30
CA SER A 31 6.80 -1.42 0.00
C SER A 31 6.20 -1.56 1.41
N ILE A 32 7.04 -1.93 2.38
CA ILE A 32 6.64 -2.09 3.78
C ILE A 32 6.94 -0.81 4.55
N GLU A 33 5.94 -0.33 5.27
CA GLU A 33 6.01 0.85 6.13
C GLU A 33 5.67 0.52 7.59
N PHE A 34 6.32 1.22 8.51
CA PHE A 34 6.10 1.08 9.94
C PHE A 34 5.61 2.38 10.54
N LYS A 35 4.65 2.29 11.46
CA LYS A 35 4.15 3.43 12.24
C LYS A 35 4.07 3.04 13.71
N ILE A 36 4.64 3.88 14.59
CA ILE A 36 4.49 3.71 16.02
C ILE A 36 3.16 4.30 16.44
N LEU A 37 2.26 3.45 16.90
CA LEU A 37 0.93 3.85 17.36
C LEU A 37 0.95 4.26 18.83
N SER A 38 1.70 3.52 19.64
CA SER A 38 1.88 3.79 21.07
C SER A 38 3.29 3.41 21.50
N LEU A 39 3.86 4.20 22.38
CA LEU A 39 5.16 3.94 22.99
C LEU A 39 5.09 4.33 24.47
N GLU A 40 4.98 3.34 25.31
CA GLU A 40 4.88 3.46 26.75
C GLU A 40 6.13 2.87 27.42
N LYS A 41 6.18 2.97 28.75
CA LYS A 41 7.32 2.50 29.53
C LYS A 41 7.56 0.99 29.35
N ASP A 42 6.48 0.21 29.34
CA ASP A 42 6.52 -1.26 29.36
C ASP A 42 6.09 -1.91 28.04
N GLN A 43 5.51 -1.14 27.13
CA GLN A 43 4.98 -1.66 25.87
C GLN A 43 5.10 -0.68 24.71
N ALA A 44 5.15 -1.24 23.51
CA ALA A 44 5.08 -0.51 22.28
C ALA A 44 4.09 -1.17 21.31
N VAL A 45 3.31 -0.38 20.61
CA VAL A 45 2.41 -0.86 19.55
C VAL A 45 2.89 -0.30 18.22
N ILE A 46 3.26 -1.19 17.31
CA ILE A 46 3.79 -0.83 16.00
C ILE A 46 2.87 -1.39 14.94
N ARG A 47 2.39 -0.52 14.06
CA ARG A 47 1.70 -0.92 12.85
C ARG A 47 2.71 -1.15 11.74
N VAL A 48 2.58 -2.27 11.07
CA VAL A 48 3.31 -2.60 9.85
C VAL A 48 2.32 -2.79 8.71
N SER A 49 2.52 -2.11 7.61
CA SER A 49 1.66 -2.22 6.43
C SER A 49 2.49 -2.47 5.20
N GLN A 50 1.97 -3.24 4.29
CA GLN A 50 2.54 -3.44 2.97
C GLN A 50 1.61 -2.87 1.92
N ASP A 51 2.17 -2.12 0.99
CA ASP A 51 1.48 -1.61 -0.19
C ASP A 51 1.91 -2.42 -1.43
N GLN A 52 1.38 -2.07 -2.58
CA GLN A 52 1.73 -2.72 -3.84
C GLN A 52 3.24 -2.67 -4.07
N SER A 53 3.83 -3.83 -4.33
CA SER A 53 5.26 -3.98 -4.60
C SER A 53 5.49 -4.39 -6.06
N PHE A 54 6.45 -3.74 -6.72
CA PHE A 54 6.87 -4.09 -8.08
C PHE A 54 7.47 -5.51 -8.17
N ALA A 55 8.09 -5.97 -7.08
CA ALA A 55 8.66 -7.32 -7.01
C ALA A 55 7.60 -8.43 -6.90
N GLY A 56 6.35 -8.09 -6.60
CA GLY A 56 5.26 -9.06 -6.45
C GLY A 56 5.38 -9.96 -5.22
N ASN A 57 6.31 -9.69 -4.33
CA ASN A 57 6.53 -10.47 -3.11
C ASN A 57 5.71 -9.86 -1.97
N TYR A 58 4.65 -10.56 -1.56
CA TYR A 58 3.76 -10.11 -0.51
C TYR A 58 3.89 -11.00 0.74
N ALA A 59 4.01 -10.33 1.88
CA ALA A 59 4.04 -10.97 3.19
C ALA A 59 2.61 -11.09 3.75
N ASP A 60 2.32 -12.23 4.36
CA ASP A 60 1.09 -12.40 5.13
C ASP A 60 1.18 -11.67 6.48
N SER A 61 0.09 -11.67 7.24
CA SER A 61 0.04 -11.01 8.55
C SER A 61 1.05 -11.58 9.55
N LYS A 62 1.33 -12.87 9.47
CA LYS A 62 2.31 -13.53 10.34
C LYS A 62 3.71 -13.03 10.03
N ARG A 63 4.09 -13.04 8.74
CA ARG A 63 5.42 -12.58 8.30
C ARG A 63 5.64 -11.10 8.59
N LEU A 64 4.63 -10.26 8.39
CA LEU A 64 4.72 -8.84 8.73
C LEU A 64 4.97 -8.62 10.23
N ARG A 65 4.32 -9.38 11.10
CA ARG A 65 4.59 -9.31 12.55
C ARG A 65 6.01 -9.76 12.90
N GLU A 66 6.49 -10.83 12.28
CA GLU A 66 7.88 -11.27 12.45
C GLU A 66 8.87 -10.18 12.04
N ILE A 67 8.65 -9.49 10.93
CA ILE A 67 9.49 -8.37 10.48
C ILE A 67 9.54 -7.24 11.51
N VAL A 68 8.43 -6.94 12.18
CA VAL A 68 8.42 -5.95 13.28
C VAL A 68 9.35 -6.39 14.40
N HIS A 69 9.25 -7.64 14.85
CA HIS A 69 10.11 -8.17 15.90
C HIS A 69 11.58 -8.22 15.49
N GLU A 70 11.88 -8.66 14.28
CA GLU A 70 13.26 -8.64 13.74
C GLU A 70 13.86 -7.21 13.67
N THR A 71 13.01 -6.22 13.47
CA THR A 71 13.46 -4.82 13.30
C THR A 71 13.57 -4.07 14.63
N PHE A 72 12.67 -4.31 15.58
CA PHE A 72 12.50 -3.47 16.76
C PHE A 72 12.79 -4.15 18.10
N ASP A 73 12.79 -5.48 18.20
CA ASP A 73 12.96 -6.17 19.49
C ASP A 73 14.24 -5.76 20.22
N ASP A 74 15.38 -5.78 19.53
CA ASP A 74 16.67 -5.43 20.12
C ASP A 74 16.75 -3.97 20.56
N LEU A 75 16.03 -3.09 19.88
CA LEU A 75 16.04 -1.65 20.15
C LEU A 75 15.13 -1.25 21.30
N LEU A 76 14.02 -1.96 21.46
CA LEU A 76 12.97 -1.60 22.41
C LEU A 76 12.92 -2.51 23.65
N THR A 77 13.78 -3.53 23.74
CA THR A 77 13.91 -4.36 24.95
C THR A 77 14.20 -3.48 26.17
N PRO A 78 13.51 -3.68 27.31
CA PRO A 78 12.63 -4.80 27.69
C PRO A 78 11.14 -4.58 27.36
N ARG A 79 10.77 -3.59 26.55
CA ARG A 79 9.36 -3.33 26.21
C ARG A 79 8.75 -4.49 25.44
N LYS A 80 7.53 -4.82 25.79
CA LYS A 80 6.73 -5.78 24.99
C LYS A 80 6.23 -5.10 23.72
N ILE A 81 6.52 -5.67 22.58
CA ILE A 81 6.08 -5.16 21.28
C ILE A 81 4.82 -5.89 20.83
N THR A 82 3.79 -5.12 20.52
CA THR A 82 2.58 -5.60 19.86
C THR A 82 2.59 -5.10 18.42
N ALA A 83 2.68 -6.03 17.48
CA ALA A 83 2.66 -5.73 16.05
C ALA A 83 1.23 -5.81 15.49
N ARG A 84 0.79 -4.74 14.83
CA ARG A 84 -0.47 -4.71 14.05
C ARG A 84 -0.15 -4.77 12.58
N ALA A 85 -0.38 -5.92 11.98
CA ALA A 85 -0.09 -6.17 10.59
C ALA A 85 -1.27 -5.80 9.67
N VAL A 86 -0.97 -5.09 8.59
CA VAL A 86 -1.90 -4.77 7.51
C VAL A 86 -1.28 -5.26 6.20
N PRO A 87 -1.53 -6.53 5.81
CA PRO A 87 -1.00 -7.08 4.57
C PRO A 87 -1.62 -6.37 3.35
N PHE A 88 -0.89 -6.41 2.24
CA PHE A 88 -1.45 -5.97 0.97
C PHE A 88 -2.53 -6.95 0.52
N ILE A 89 -3.72 -6.43 0.32
CA ILE A 89 -4.83 -7.15 -0.29
C ILE A 89 -5.03 -6.51 -1.65
N PRO A 90 -4.80 -7.23 -2.76
CA PRO A 90 -5.10 -6.71 -4.09
C PRO A 90 -6.56 -6.26 -4.11
N CYS A 91 -6.80 -5.02 -4.51
CA CYS A 91 -8.14 -4.55 -4.75
C CYS A 91 -8.64 -5.25 -6.02
N GLU A 92 -9.87 -5.76 -6.03
CA GLU A 92 -10.45 -6.34 -7.24
C GLU A 92 -10.45 -5.34 -8.42
N ALA A 93 -10.48 -4.05 -8.11
CA ALA A 93 -10.30 -2.99 -9.11
C ALA A 93 -8.90 -3.02 -9.79
N ASP A 94 -7.90 -3.69 -9.23
CA ASP A 94 -6.58 -3.79 -9.85
C ASP A 94 -6.58 -4.69 -11.10
N ILE A 95 -7.60 -5.55 -11.27
CA ILE A 95 -7.83 -6.32 -12.50
C ILE A 95 -8.36 -5.44 -13.64
N ILE A 96 -8.90 -4.28 -13.31
CA ILE A 96 -9.47 -3.35 -14.30
C ILE A 96 -8.33 -2.71 -15.10
N ASN A 97 -8.26 -3.07 -16.34
CA ASN A 97 -7.34 -2.50 -17.33
C ASN A 97 -8.09 -2.16 -18.62
N ARG A 98 -7.38 -1.61 -19.61
CA ARG A 98 -8.01 -1.24 -20.87
C ARG A 98 -8.72 -2.40 -21.57
N LEU A 99 -8.15 -3.62 -21.50
CA LEU A 99 -8.74 -4.81 -22.11
C LEU A 99 -10.05 -5.19 -21.43
N TYR A 100 -10.09 -5.09 -20.10
CA TYR A 100 -11.32 -5.30 -19.33
C TYR A 100 -12.42 -4.32 -19.76
N ILE A 101 -12.09 -3.03 -19.91
CA ILE A 101 -13.06 -2.01 -20.36
C ILE A 101 -13.53 -2.31 -21.79
N GLN A 102 -12.63 -2.71 -22.69
CA GLN A 102 -13.00 -3.12 -24.05
C GLN A 102 -13.92 -4.34 -24.06
N GLN A 103 -13.66 -5.34 -23.22
CA GLN A 103 -14.51 -6.51 -23.07
C GLN A 103 -15.90 -6.13 -22.55
N LEU A 104 -15.95 -5.31 -21.51
CA LEU A 104 -17.18 -4.77 -20.94
C LEU A 104 -18.02 -4.05 -22.01
N MET A 105 -17.39 -3.16 -22.77
CA MET A 105 -18.06 -2.44 -23.86
C MET A 105 -18.60 -3.37 -24.96
N ASN A 106 -17.86 -4.41 -25.31
CA ASN A 106 -18.29 -5.39 -26.30
C ASN A 106 -19.43 -6.27 -25.76
N GLU A 107 -19.33 -6.72 -24.52
CA GLU A 107 -20.35 -7.60 -23.90
C GLU A 107 -21.72 -6.93 -23.76
N TYR A 108 -21.70 -5.65 -23.40
CA TYR A 108 -22.93 -4.85 -23.22
C TYR A 108 -23.26 -3.93 -24.39
N GLU A 109 -22.54 -4.08 -25.53
CA GLU A 109 -22.71 -3.26 -26.73
C GLU A 109 -22.61 -1.75 -26.50
N LEU A 110 -21.78 -1.35 -25.51
CA LEU A 110 -21.61 0.05 -25.12
C LEU A 110 -20.70 0.81 -26.08
N LYS A 111 -21.07 2.05 -26.35
CA LYS A 111 -20.23 3.01 -27.08
C LYS A 111 -19.61 4.03 -26.13
N SER A 112 -18.55 4.71 -26.57
CA SER A 112 -17.89 5.74 -25.73
C SER A 112 -18.85 6.84 -25.28
N ARG A 113 -19.87 7.15 -26.09
CA ARG A 113 -20.92 8.13 -25.71
C ARG A 113 -21.83 7.65 -24.57
N ASP A 114 -22.03 6.34 -24.47
CA ASP A 114 -22.85 5.75 -23.41
C ASP A 114 -22.10 5.85 -22.07
N LEU A 115 -20.80 5.51 -22.09
CA LEU A 115 -19.91 5.72 -20.96
C LEU A 115 -19.77 7.20 -20.57
N GLU A 116 -19.69 8.11 -21.56
CA GLU A 116 -19.67 9.56 -21.32
C GLU A 116 -20.94 10.02 -20.59
N SER A 117 -22.10 9.55 -21.04
CA SER A 117 -23.38 9.87 -20.42
C SER A 117 -23.50 9.35 -18.99
N ASP A 118 -23.11 8.08 -18.80
CA ASP A 118 -23.30 7.41 -17.52
C ASP A 118 -22.29 7.82 -16.45
N LEU A 119 -21.03 8.03 -16.86
CA LEU A 119 -19.93 8.33 -15.95
C LEU A 119 -19.62 9.82 -15.84
N GLY A 120 -20.21 10.66 -16.70
CA GLY A 120 -19.92 12.09 -16.74
C GLY A 120 -18.50 12.43 -17.18
N ILE A 121 -17.85 11.53 -17.93
CA ILE A 121 -16.46 11.68 -18.36
C ILE A 121 -16.41 11.89 -19.86
N HIS A 122 -15.74 12.96 -20.28
CA HIS A 122 -15.64 13.31 -21.70
C HIS A 122 -15.08 12.14 -22.54
N LYS A 123 -15.70 11.87 -23.68
CA LYS A 123 -15.32 10.78 -24.62
C LYS A 123 -13.84 10.75 -24.99
N THR A 124 -13.18 11.90 -25.07
CA THR A 124 -11.74 12.01 -25.35
C THR A 124 -10.91 11.29 -24.27
N ARG A 125 -11.30 11.46 -23.00
CA ARG A 125 -10.61 10.79 -21.89
C ARG A 125 -10.79 9.26 -21.96
N ILE A 126 -11.99 8.80 -22.29
CA ILE A 126 -12.29 7.37 -22.49
C ILE A 126 -11.44 6.82 -23.63
N SER A 127 -11.35 7.55 -24.74
CA SER A 127 -10.51 7.18 -25.88
C SER A 127 -9.01 7.10 -25.54
N GLU A 128 -8.52 8.03 -24.71
CA GLU A 128 -7.12 8.00 -24.21
C GLU A 128 -6.83 6.76 -23.37
N TRP A 129 -7.74 6.31 -22.52
CA TRP A 129 -7.61 5.08 -21.75
C TRP A 129 -7.63 3.83 -22.63
N LEU A 130 -8.57 3.76 -23.56
CA LEU A 130 -8.71 2.62 -24.47
C LEU A 130 -7.52 2.48 -25.42
N SER A 131 -6.92 3.59 -25.86
CA SER A 131 -5.75 3.61 -26.73
C SER A 131 -4.43 3.40 -25.98
N GLY A 132 -4.44 3.47 -24.66
CA GLY A 132 -3.24 3.38 -23.83
C GLY A 132 -2.41 4.67 -23.77
N LYS A 133 -2.90 5.78 -24.30
CA LYS A 133 -2.24 7.10 -24.18
C LYS A 133 -2.21 7.60 -22.73
N ARG A 134 -3.19 7.18 -21.93
CA ARG A 134 -3.30 7.55 -20.53
C ARG A 134 -3.54 6.30 -19.69
N GLU A 135 -2.81 6.19 -18.59
CA GLU A 135 -3.02 5.12 -17.62
C GLU A 135 -4.30 5.30 -16.81
N LEU A 136 -4.90 4.18 -16.43
CA LEU A 136 -6.05 4.14 -15.54
C LEU A 136 -5.56 4.36 -14.10
N THR A 137 -5.93 5.47 -13.51
CA THR A 137 -5.68 5.73 -12.09
C THR A 137 -6.55 4.85 -11.20
N LYS A 138 -6.17 4.66 -9.95
CA LYS A 138 -6.93 3.85 -8.99
C LYS A 138 -8.40 4.30 -8.84
N PRO A 139 -8.72 5.61 -8.72
CA PRO A 139 -10.10 6.06 -8.71
C PRO A 139 -10.89 5.68 -9.98
N VAL A 140 -10.25 5.76 -11.14
CA VAL A 140 -10.88 5.39 -12.42
C VAL A 140 -11.13 3.88 -12.49
N ARG A 141 -10.19 3.05 -12.05
CA ARG A 141 -10.39 1.59 -11.97
C ARG A 141 -11.53 1.24 -11.02
N ASN A 142 -11.60 1.87 -9.86
CA ASN A 142 -12.70 1.68 -8.91
C ASN A 142 -14.06 2.04 -9.54
N MET A 143 -14.12 3.12 -10.29
CA MET A 143 -15.31 3.54 -11.00
C MET A 143 -15.79 2.46 -11.98
N PHE A 144 -14.91 1.90 -12.80
CA PHE A 144 -15.26 0.81 -13.71
C PHE A 144 -15.56 -0.51 -13.01
N TYR A 145 -15.03 -0.73 -11.84
CA TYR A 145 -15.35 -1.90 -11.03
C TYR A 145 -16.82 -1.91 -10.56
N TRP A 146 -17.36 -0.73 -10.27
CA TRP A 146 -18.75 -0.56 -9.83
C TRP A 146 -19.75 -0.28 -10.97
N TYR A 147 -19.26 -0.10 -12.18
CA TYR A 147 -20.09 0.14 -13.38
C TYR A 147 -20.74 -1.16 -13.89
#